data_b06902de53869981f213559ee083db59
#
_entry.id   b06902de53869981f213559ee083db59
#
_cell.length_a   1.000
_cell.length_b   1.000
_cell.length_c   1.000
_cell.angle_alpha   90.00
_cell.angle_beta   90.00
_cell.angle_gamma   90.00
#
_symmetry.space_group_name_H-M   'P 1'
#
loop_
_entity.id
_entity.type
_entity.pdbx_description
1 polymer ?
#
loop_
_entity_poly.entity_id
_entity_poly.type
_entity_poly.pdbx_seq_one_letter_code
_entity_poly.pdbx_strand_id
1 'polypeptide(L)'
;MSKTILVTGGAGFIGSHLCEKLIEQGNYVTCLDNFFTGSKKNVEHLIGDKHFELIRHDIIEPIRLEADEIYNLACPASPIHYQFNAIKTIKTSVLGVTNMLGIAKRTKAKILQASTSEVYGDPLMHPQKEEYWGNVNPIGIRSCYDEGKRVAETLMMDYHRQHNVDIKIIRIFNTYGPRMAENDGRVVSNFIIQALKNQDITIYGDGSQTRSFCYVDDLVRGMMALMNKDGFHGPVNVGNDGEFTIKELAELVIKFTNSSSKIVYKPLPSDDPVKRRPDLTLAKKELNYKPTIKLEDGLKKTIEYFESTL
;
A
#
# COMPACT_ATOMS: atom_id res chain seq x y z
N MET A 1 22.62 15.32 -4.76
CA MET A 1 21.85 16.58 -4.69
C MET A 1 20.52 16.27 -4.01
N SER A 2 20.01 17.17 -3.18
CA SER A 2 18.69 17.10 -2.59
C SER A 2 17.63 17.21 -3.69
N LYS A 3 16.56 16.41 -3.62
CA LYS A 3 15.45 16.41 -4.58
C LYS A 3 14.22 17.02 -3.94
N THR A 4 13.32 17.58 -4.77
CA THR A 4 11.96 17.92 -4.38
C THR A 4 11.04 16.76 -4.73
N ILE A 5 10.42 16.15 -3.72
CA ILE A 5 9.66 14.92 -3.87
C ILE A 5 8.20 15.15 -3.44
N LEU A 6 7.27 14.84 -4.34
CA LEU A 6 5.84 14.85 -4.04
C LEU A 6 5.38 13.46 -3.63
N VAL A 7 4.77 13.34 -2.45
CA VAL A 7 4.15 12.11 -1.96
C VAL A 7 2.65 12.33 -1.81
N THR A 8 1.85 11.79 -2.73
CA THR A 8 0.39 11.83 -2.59
C THR A 8 -0.09 10.68 -1.71
N GLY A 9 -1.11 10.93 -0.87
CA GLY A 9 -1.47 9.99 0.20
C GLY A 9 -0.39 9.90 1.28
N GLY A 10 0.42 10.97 1.42
CA GLY A 10 1.58 11.00 2.31
C GLY A 10 1.24 10.97 3.81
N ALA A 11 0.01 11.36 4.20
CA ALA A 11 -0.47 11.23 5.58
C ALA A 11 -1.16 9.88 5.86
N GLY A 12 -1.19 8.98 4.87
CA GLY A 12 -1.66 7.60 5.03
C GLY A 12 -0.62 6.70 5.73
N PHE A 13 -0.99 5.43 5.93
CA PHE A 13 -0.13 4.42 6.56
C PHE A 13 1.24 4.34 5.87
N ILE A 14 1.30 3.90 4.62
CA ILE A 14 2.56 3.72 3.89
C ILE A 14 3.24 5.06 3.59
N GLY A 15 2.44 6.06 3.19
CA GLY A 15 2.95 7.37 2.80
C GLY A 15 3.72 8.09 3.91
N SER A 16 3.27 7.98 5.16
CA SER A 16 3.94 8.62 6.30
C SER A 16 5.32 8.03 6.59
N HIS A 17 5.48 6.72 6.48
CA HIS A 17 6.79 6.06 6.59
C HIS A 17 7.72 6.44 5.43
N LEU A 18 7.15 6.56 4.23
CA LEU A 18 7.92 6.98 3.06
C LEU A 18 8.39 8.44 3.19
N CYS A 19 7.52 9.38 3.60
CA CYS A 19 7.89 10.77 3.83
C CYS A 19 9.08 10.89 4.79
N GLU A 20 9.00 10.18 5.91
CA GLU A 20 10.07 10.14 6.94
C GLU A 20 11.39 9.67 6.34
N LYS A 21 11.40 8.54 5.61
CA LYS A 21 12.60 7.99 4.99
C LYS A 21 13.20 8.89 3.89
N LEU A 22 12.36 9.60 3.15
CA LEU A 22 12.82 10.54 2.13
C LEU A 22 13.45 11.79 2.75
N ILE A 23 12.91 12.30 3.87
CA ILE A 23 13.50 13.41 4.63
C ILE A 23 14.84 13.00 5.27
N GLU A 24 14.91 11.79 5.87
CA GLU A 24 16.16 11.25 6.41
C GLU A 24 17.29 11.19 5.37
N GLN A 25 16.95 11.06 4.08
CA GLN A 25 17.91 11.12 2.97
C GLN A 25 18.26 12.55 2.53
N GLY A 26 17.74 13.58 3.20
CA GLY A 26 18.02 14.98 2.92
C GLY A 26 17.21 15.57 1.76
N ASN A 27 16.10 14.98 1.38
CA ASN A 27 15.22 15.51 0.33
C ASN A 27 14.16 16.47 0.91
N TYR A 28 13.64 17.36 0.06
CA TYR A 28 12.47 18.16 0.37
C TYR A 28 11.21 17.37 -0.02
N VAL A 29 10.30 17.17 0.94
CA VAL A 29 9.11 16.33 0.77
C VAL A 29 7.84 17.17 0.89
N THR A 30 7.07 17.24 -0.18
CA THR A 30 5.70 17.74 -0.17
C THR A 30 4.73 16.57 0.02
N CYS A 31 4.13 16.48 1.19
CA CYS A 31 3.08 15.53 1.53
C CYS A 31 1.72 16.09 1.11
N LEU A 32 1.05 15.46 0.15
CA LEU A 32 -0.26 15.87 -0.33
C LEU A 32 -1.30 14.82 0.04
N ASP A 33 -2.31 15.22 0.83
CA ASP A 33 -3.34 14.31 1.33
C ASP A 33 -4.69 15.03 1.53
N ASN A 34 -5.81 14.38 1.27
CA ASN A 34 -7.14 14.92 1.55
C ASN A 34 -7.69 14.50 2.93
N PHE A 35 -6.96 13.65 3.65
CA PHE A 35 -7.32 13.05 4.94
C PHE A 35 -8.59 12.20 4.92
N PHE A 36 -8.92 11.59 3.81
CA PHE A 36 -10.06 10.66 3.76
C PHE A 36 -9.78 9.37 4.53
N THR A 37 -8.58 8.79 4.35
CA THR A 37 -8.10 7.63 5.13
C THR A 37 -6.80 7.92 5.86
N GLY A 38 -6.09 8.96 5.45
CA GLY A 38 -4.89 9.46 6.11
C GLY A 38 -5.23 10.24 7.40
N SER A 39 -4.22 10.42 8.24
CA SER A 39 -4.34 11.18 9.49
C SER A 39 -3.17 12.14 9.65
N LYS A 40 -3.47 13.37 10.09
CA LYS A 40 -2.43 14.33 10.42
C LYS A 40 -1.47 13.80 11.49
N LYS A 41 -1.97 12.97 12.42
CA LYS A 41 -1.16 12.31 13.46
C LYS A 41 0.01 11.50 12.88
N ASN A 42 -0.18 10.87 11.71
CA ASN A 42 0.85 10.05 11.07
C ASN A 42 2.10 10.84 10.63
N VAL A 43 1.96 12.15 10.40
CA VAL A 43 3.02 13.05 9.93
C VAL A 43 3.28 14.22 10.89
N GLU A 44 2.65 14.22 12.07
CA GLU A 44 2.73 15.33 13.03
C GLU A 44 4.17 15.60 13.47
N HIS A 45 4.96 14.56 13.65
CA HIS A 45 6.38 14.63 14.00
C HIS A 45 7.28 15.25 12.92
N LEU A 46 6.79 15.38 11.68
CA LEU A 46 7.49 16.02 10.56
C LEU A 46 7.08 17.49 10.41
N ILE A 47 5.98 17.92 11.05
CA ILE A 47 5.49 19.30 10.94
C ILE A 47 6.47 20.24 11.64
N GLY A 48 6.96 21.23 10.90
CA GLY A 48 7.99 22.18 11.39
C GLY A 48 9.41 21.82 10.94
N ASP A 49 9.63 20.65 10.34
CA ASP A 49 10.89 20.37 9.65
C ASP A 49 10.96 21.23 8.36
N LYS A 50 12.09 21.88 8.15
CA LYS A 50 12.34 22.76 6.97
C LYS A 50 12.31 22.01 5.64
N HIS A 51 12.38 20.69 5.66
CA HIS A 51 12.34 19.83 4.48
C HIS A 51 10.97 19.18 4.28
N PHE A 52 9.96 19.53 5.06
CA PHE A 52 8.63 18.95 5.00
C PHE A 52 7.54 20.00 4.81
N GLU A 53 6.70 19.80 3.81
CA GLU A 53 5.50 20.60 3.57
C GLU A 53 4.27 19.70 3.53
N LEU A 54 3.22 20.07 4.26
CA LEU A 54 1.93 19.38 4.27
C LEU A 54 0.87 20.19 3.53
N ILE A 55 0.36 19.66 2.42
CA ILE A 55 -0.71 20.28 1.62
C ILE A 55 -1.97 19.42 1.74
N ARG A 56 -3.07 20.02 2.21
CA ARG A 56 -4.39 19.39 2.19
C ARG A 56 -5.02 19.57 0.81
N HIS A 57 -5.04 18.51 0.00
CA HIS A 57 -5.60 18.55 -1.35
C HIS A 57 -6.09 17.18 -1.81
N ASP A 58 -7.09 17.16 -2.68
CA ASP A 58 -7.59 15.95 -3.31
C ASP A 58 -7.03 15.82 -4.73
N ILE A 59 -6.33 14.73 -5.03
CA ILE A 59 -5.66 14.56 -6.33
C ILE A 59 -6.60 14.50 -7.55
N ILE A 60 -7.92 14.30 -7.35
CA ILE A 60 -8.87 14.40 -8.46
C ILE A 60 -9.05 15.84 -8.97
N GLU A 61 -8.71 16.82 -8.15
CA GLU A 61 -8.70 18.22 -8.52
C GLU A 61 -7.31 18.61 -9.04
N PRO A 62 -7.23 19.40 -10.14
CA PRO A 62 -5.94 19.83 -10.66
C PRO A 62 -5.16 20.68 -9.66
N ILE A 63 -3.85 20.45 -9.60
CA ILE A 63 -2.90 21.26 -8.82
C ILE A 63 -1.61 21.45 -9.63
N ARG A 64 -0.93 22.58 -9.41
CA ARG A 64 0.38 22.85 -10.01
C ARG A 64 1.45 22.85 -8.94
N LEU A 65 2.36 21.89 -9.02
CA LEU A 65 3.49 21.72 -8.11
C LEU A 65 4.74 21.41 -8.93
N GLU A 66 5.90 21.77 -8.42
CA GLU A 66 7.19 21.35 -8.96
C GLU A 66 7.67 20.12 -8.20
N ALA A 67 8.22 19.16 -8.92
CA ALA A 67 8.79 17.96 -8.32
C ALA A 67 9.84 17.35 -9.26
N ASP A 68 10.88 16.73 -8.67
CA ASP A 68 11.84 15.87 -9.35
C ASP A 68 11.36 14.42 -9.37
N GLU A 69 10.63 14.03 -8.30
CA GLU A 69 10.06 12.70 -8.16
C GLU A 69 8.65 12.77 -7.56
N ILE A 70 7.77 11.87 -8.01
CA ILE A 70 6.39 11.76 -7.52
C ILE A 70 6.15 10.31 -7.07
N TYR A 71 5.78 10.13 -5.81
CA TYR A 71 5.24 8.86 -5.31
C TYR A 71 3.73 8.99 -5.21
N ASN A 72 3.00 8.38 -6.14
CA ASN A 72 1.54 8.45 -6.18
C ASN A 72 0.92 7.28 -5.41
N LEU A 73 0.61 7.50 -4.11
CA LEU A 73 0.02 6.52 -3.22
C LEU A 73 -1.45 6.80 -2.90
N ALA A 74 -1.95 7.98 -3.26
CA ALA A 74 -3.30 8.41 -2.91
C ALA A 74 -4.38 7.51 -3.54
N CYS A 75 -4.97 6.65 -2.75
CA CYS A 75 -6.19 5.88 -3.05
C CYS A 75 -6.65 5.18 -1.78
N PRO A 76 -7.95 5.13 -1.45
CA PRO A 76 -8.45 4.22 -0.42
C PRO A 76 -8.07 2.77 -0.78
N ALA A 77 -7.44 2.05 0.14
CA ALA A 77 -6.84 0.74 -0.17
C ALA A 77 -7.39 -0.41 0.69
N SER A 78 -8.33 -0.16 1.58
CA SER A 78 -9.01 -1.21 2.33
C SER A 78 -10.47 -1.36 1.89
N PRO A 79 -11.05 -2.57 1.94
CA PRO A 79 -12.40 -2.85 1.48
C PRO A 79 -13.46 -1.91 2.08
N ILE A 80 -13.38 -1.65 3.38
CA ILE A 80 -14.32 -0.76 4.09
C ILE A 80 -14.30 0.64 3.49
N HIS A 81 -13.13 1.18 3.17
CA HIS A 81 -12.97 2.55 2.71
C HIS A 81 -13.26 2.70 1.21
N TYR A 82 -12.73 1.80 0.35
CA TYR A 82 -12.94 1.95 -1.08
C TYR A 82 -14.37 1.62 -1.52
N GLN A 83 -15.09 0.77 -0.77
CA GLN A 83 -16.51 0.46 -1.02
C GLN A 83 -17.44 1.55 -0.48
N PHE A 84 -17.07 2.24 0.59
CA PHE A 84 -17.85 3.34 1.16
C PHE A 84 -18.16 4.43 0.13
N ASN A 85 -17.17 4.77 -0.71
CA ASN A 85 -17.38 5.69 -1.84
C ASN A 85 -16.68 5.15 -3.09
N ALA A 86 -17.31 4.16 -3.72
CA ALA A 86 -16.76 3.44 -4.87
C ALA A 86 -16.50 4.37 -6.08
N ILE A 87 -17.41 5.33 -6.33
CA ILE A 87 -17.25 6.31 -7.42
C ILE A 87 -16.04 7.21 -7.16
N LYS A 88 -15.83 7.64 -5.92
CA LYS A 88 -14.66 8.44 -5.56
C LYS A 88 -13.37 7.63 -5.72
N THR A 89 -13.38 6.36 -5.34
CA THR A 89 -12.23 5.47 -5.46
C THR A 89 -11.78 5.33 -6.90
N ILE A 90 -12.69 5.04 -7.82
CA ILE A 90 -12.32 4.93 -9.25
C ILE A 90 -11.89 6.27 -9.83
N LYS A 91 -12.54 7.39 -9.47
CA LYS A 91 -12.11 8.74 -9.87
C LYS A 91 -10.69 9.04 -9.40
N THR A 92 -10.34 8.67 -8.18
CA THR A 92 -8.97 8.84 -7.64
C THR A 92 -7.95 8.06 -8.47
N SER A 93 -8.27 6.83 -8.85
CA SER A 93 -7.39 5.99 -9.67
C SER A 93 -7.29 6.43 -11.14
N VAL A 94 -8.28 7.14 -11.68
CA VAL A 94 -8.29 7.61 -13.07
C VAL A 94 -7.89 9.08 -13.17
N LEU A 95 -8.73 9.98 -12.62
CA LEU A 95 -8.50 11.44 -12.71
C LEU A 95 -7.28 11.85 -11.88
N GLY A 96 -7.15 11.30 -10.66
CA GLY A 96 -6.01 11.60 -9.80
C GLY A 96 -4.69 11.18 -10.42
N VAL A 97 -4.62 9.98 -11.00
CA VAL A 97 -3.42 9.50 -11.71
C VAL A 97 -3.13 10.35 -12.93
N THR A 98 -4.17 10.74 -13.71
CA THR A 98 -4.02 11.62 -14.88
C THR A 98 -3.44 12.98 -14.46
N ASN A 99 -3.90 13.57 -13.36
CA ASN A 99 -3.39 14.85 -12.85
C ASN A 99 -1.92 14.72 -12.42
N MET A 100 -1.53 13.65 -11.73
CA MET A 100 -0.14 13.42 -11.31
C MET A 100 0.78 13.16 -12.51
N LEU A 101 0.31 12.42 -13.52
CA LEU A 101 1.03 12.25 -14.80
C LEU A 101 1.17 13.57 -15.58
N GLY A 102 0.17 14.45 -15.49
CA GLY A 102 0.26 15.81 -16.04
C GLY A 102 1.37 16.65 -15.39
N ILE A 103 1.52 16.57 -14.06
CA ILE A 103 2.65 17.18 -13.34
C ILE A 103 3.97 16.54 -13.80
N ALA A 104 4.09 15.21 -13.76
CA ALA A 104 5.30 14.51 -14.16
C ALA A 104 5.75 14.86 -15.59
N LYS A 105 4.80 14.91 -16.54
CA LYS A 105 5.07 15.34 -17.94
C LYS A 105 5.62 16.76 -18.01
N ARG A 106 5.02 17.69 -17.26
CA ARG A 106 5.39 19.11 -17.26
C ARG A 106 6.74 19.36 -16.62
N THR A 107 6.99 18.77 -15.45
CA THR A 107 8.21 18.98 -14.65
C THR A 107 9.36 18.06 -15.06
N LYS A 108 9.11 17.06 -15.91
CA LYS A 108 10.03 15.96 -16.24
C LYS A 108 10.36 15.08 -15.03
N ALA A 109 9.48 15.07 -14.04
CA ALA A 109 9.62 14.24 -12.86
C ALA A 109 9.48 12.75 -13.18
N LYS A 110 10.23 11.93 -12.47
CA LYS A 110 10.01 10.49 -12.41
C LYS A 110 8.77 10.22 -11.52
N ILE A 111 7.87 9.35 -11.96
CA ILE A 111 6.66 9.05 -11.19
C ILE A 111 6.51 7.57 -10.89
N LEU A 112 6.30 7.22 -9.60
CA LEU A 112 5.97 5.88 -9.14
C LEU A 112 4.48 5.80 -8.82
N GLN A 113 3.80 4.83 -9.44
CA GLN A 113 2.40 4.48 -9.15
C GLN A 113 2.34 3.30 -8.19
N ALA A 114 1.73 3.51 -7.03
CA ALA A 114 1.34 2.43 -6.14
C ALA A 114 0.15 1.66 -6.73
N SER A 115 0.46 0.55 -7.40
CA SER A 115 -0.48 -0.48 -7.79
C SER A 115 -0.62 -1.53 -6.66
N THR A 116 -1.26 -2.64 -6.93
CA THR A 116 -1.66 -3.60 -5.91
C THR A 116 -1.68 -5.03 -6.45
N SER A 117 -1.58 -6.02 -5.58
CA SER A 117 -1.86 -7.42 -5.93
C SER A 117 -3.30 -7.67 -6.35
N GLU A 118 -4.23 -6.74 -6.09
CA GLU A 118 -5.64 -6.85 -6.50
C GLU A 118 -5.81 -6.81 -8.04
N VAL A 119 -4.83 -6.29 -8.80
CA VAL A 119 -4.83 -6.36 -10.27
C VAL A 119 -4.83 -7.80 -10.80
N TYR A 120 -4.47 -8.76 -9.97
CA TYR A 120 -4.53 -10.19 -10.30
C TYR A 120 -5.91 -10.83 -10.05
N GLY A 121 -6.80 -10.16 -9.31
CA GLY A 121 -8.14 -10.65 -8.97
C GLY A 121 -8.10 -11.91 -8.11
N ASP A 122 -8.97 -12.88 -8.44
CA ASP A 122 -8.91 -14.26 -7.91
C ASP A 122 -7.95 -15.09 -8.79
N PRO A 123 -6.67 -15.21 -8.41
CA PRO A 123 -5.64 -15.64 -9.34
C PRO A 123 -5.67 -17.15 -9.57
N LEU A 124 -5.61 -17.53 -10.85
CA LEU A 124 -5.42 -18.92 -11.29
C LEU A 124 -3.95 -19.37 -11.24
N MET A 125 -3.03 -18.45 -10.97
CA MET A 125 -1.58 -18.70 -10.84
C MET A 125 -1.11 -18.42 -9.41
N HIS A 126 -0.32 -19.33 -8.85
CA HIS A 126 0.26 -19.20 -7.51
C HIS A 126 1.71 -19.73 -7.47
N PRO A 127 2.70 -18.96 -6.97
CA PRO A 127 2.65 -17.53 -6.64
C PRO A 127 2.37 -16.65 -7.87
N GLN A 128 1.86 -15.41 -7.64
CA GLN A 128 1.54 -14.50 -8.73
C GLN A 128 2.79 -13.87 -9.30
N LYS A 129 2.96 -13.97 -10.64
CA LYS A 129 4.03 -13.35 -11.42
C LYS A 129 3.52 -12.12 -12.16
N GLU A 130 4.41 -11.19 -12.49
CA GLU A 130 4.05 -9.91 -13.11
C GLU A 130 3.48 -10.07 -14.53
N GLU A 131 3.88 -11.09 -15.27
CA GLU A 131 3.33 -11.39 -16.61
C GLU A 131 1.91 -11.97 -16.60
N TYR A 132 1.39 -12.36 -15.43
CA TYR A 132 0.01 -12.83 -15.29
C TYR A 132 -0.98 -11.66 -15.37
N TRP A 133 -1.88 -11.68 -16.34
CA TRP A 133 -2.82 -10.58 -16.60
C TRP A 133 -3.97 -10.49 -15.59
N GLY A 134 -4.15 -11.51 -14.78
CA GLY A 134 -5.16 -11.53 -13.74
C GLY A 134 -6.49 -12.13 -14.16
N ASN A 135 -7.34 -12.34 -13.17
CA ASN A 135 -8.72 -12.81 -13.28
C ASN A 135 -9.59 -11.92 -12.38
N VAL A 136 -9.87 -10.71 -12.88
CA VAL A 136 -10.61 -9.68 -12.14
C VAL A 136 -12.08 -9.68 -12.56
N ASN A 137 -13.01 -9.60 -11.59
CA ASN A 137 -14.41 -9.37 -11.86
C ASN A 137 -14.64 -7.88 -12.20
N PRO A 138 -15.01 -7.50 -13.45
CA PRO A 138 -15.11 -6.09 -13.83
C PRO A 138 -16.33 -5.36 -13.25
N ILE A 139 -17.31 -6.08 -12.72
CA ILE A 139 -18.57 -5.54 -12.21
C ILE A 139 -18.87 -5.93 -10.74
N GLY A 140 -17.89 -6.54 -10.07
CA GLY A 140 -17.99 -6.93 -8.66
C GLY A 140 -17.92 -5.75 -7.70
N ILE A 141 -18.23 -5.99 -6.43
CA ILE A 141 -18.21 -4.96 -5.37
C ILE A 141 -16.82 -4.34 -5.14
N ARG A 142 -15.74 -5.05 -5.54
CA ARG A 142 -14.35 -4.61 -5.42
C ARG A 142 -13.82 -3.89 -6.67
N SER A 143 -14.55 -3.95 -7.80
CA SER A 143 -14.07 -3.51 -9.11
C SER A 143 -13.71 -2.02 -9.16
N CYS A 144 -14.31 -1.17 -8.33
CA CYS A 144 -13.93 0.25 -8.22
C CYS A 144 -12.46 0.44 -7.84
N TYR A 145 -11.89 -0.48 -7.07
CA TYR A 145 -10.49 -0.48 -6.69
C TYR A 145 -9.65 -1.31 -7.66
N ASP A 146 -10.05 -2.55 -7.91
CA ASP A 146 -9.28 -3.50 -8.72
C ASP A 146 -9.11 -3.00 -10.17
N GLU A 147 -10.20 -2.67 -10.86
CA GLU A 147 -10.15 -2.08 -12.20
C GLU A 147 -9.59 -0.67 -12.20
N GLY A 148 -9.84 0.12 -11.15
CA GLY A 148 -9.23 1.44 -10.99
C GLY A 148 -7.69 1.37 -11.00
N LYS A 149 -7.10 0.41 -10.31
CA LYS A 149 -5.64 0.18 -10.30
C LYS A 149 -5.12 -0.35 -11.62
N ARG A 150 -5.88 -1.22 -12.31
CA ARG A 150 -5.54 -1.70 -13.66
C ARG A 150 -5.51 -0.56 -14.68
N VAL A 151 -6.52 0.32 -14.67
CA VAL A 151 -6.54 1.52 -15.52
C VAL A 151 -5.37 2.47 -15.18
N ALA A 152 -5.02 2.62 -13.90
CA ALA A 152 -3.86 3.41 -13.50
C ALA A 152 -2.55 2.87 -14.11
N GLU A 153 -2.32 1.55 -14.11
CA GLU A 153 -1.16 0.95 -14.80
C GLU A 153 -1.18 1.23 -16.31
N THR A 154 -2.35 1.15 -16.94
CA THR A 154 -2.52 1.46 -18.37
C THR A 154 -2.16 2.93 -18.66
N LEU A 155 -2.68 3.88 -17.86
CA LEU A 155 -2.37 5.30 -18.00
C LEU A 155 -0.86 5.57 -17.87
N MET A 156 -0.21 4.95 -16.88
CA MET A 156 1.24 5.06 -16.71
C MET A 156 1.99 4.65 -17.99
N MET A 157 1.68 3.46 -18.53
CA MET A 157 2.33 2.95 -19.72
C MET A 157 2.05 3.81 -20.96
N ASP A 158 0.84 4.35 -21.12
CA ASP A 158 0.50 5.19 -22.27
C ASP A 158 1.16 6.57 -22.20
N TYR A 159 1.26 7.18 -21.03
CA TYR A 159 2.07 8.40 -20.84
C TYR A 159 3.55 8.17 -21.11
N HIS A 160 4.07 7.02 -20.76
CA HIS A 160 5.45 6.65 -21.10
C HIS A 160 5.62 6.51 -22.62
N ARG A 161 4.77 5.74 -23.29
CA ARG A 161 4.84 5.50 -24.75
C ARG A 161 4.67 6.76 -25.59
N GLN A 162 3.72 7.62 -25.21
CA GLN A 162 3.36 8.81 -25.98
C GLN A 162 4.18 10.06 -25.62
N HIS A 163 4.65 10.15 -24.39
CA HIS A 163 5.24 11.38 -23.88
C HIS A 163 6.62 11.19 -23.21
N ASN A 164 7.16 9.98 -23.23
CA ASN A 164 8.43 9.61 -22.59
C ASN A 164 8.49 10.00 -21.09
N VAL A 165 7.37 9.96 -20.38
CA VAL A 165 7.38 10.13 -18.92
C VAL A 165 8.15 8.97 -18.29
N ASP A 166 9.07 9.25 -17.39
CA ASP A 166 9.80 8.21 -16.64
C ASP A 166 8.88 7.67 -15.54
N ILE A 167 8.34 6.48 -15.76
CA ILE A 167 7.35 5.85 -14.88
C ILE A 167 7.94 4.69 -14.10
N LYS A 168 7.32 4.40 -12.96
CA LYS A 168 7.58 3.20 -12.16
C LYS A 168 6.24 2.62 -11.70
N ILE A 169 6.04 1.32 -11.83
CA ILE A 169 4.82 0.64 -11.39
C ILE A 169 5.19 -0.43 -10.37
N ILE A 170 4.67 -0.29 -9.15
CA ILE A 170 4.87 -1.26 -8.07
C ILE A 170 3.54 -1.94 -7.73
N ARG A 171 3.49 -3.27 -7.74
CA ARG A 171 2.35 -4.07 -7.27
C ARG A 171 2.59 -4.48 -5.82
N ILE A 172 1.91 -3.79 -4.92
CA ILE A 172 2.06 -3.96 -3.47
C ILE A 172 1.21 -5.14 -3.01
N PHE A 173 1.85 -6.08 -2.30
CA PHE A 173 1.16 -7.15 -1.58
C PHE A 173 0.86 -6.75 -0.14
N ASN A 174 0.06 -7.59 0.57
CA ASN A 174 -0.42 -7.26 1.92
C ASN A 174 0.68 -6.71 2.81
N THR A 175 0.53 -5.47 3.21
CA THR A 175 1.50 -4.76 4.04
C THR A 175 0.87 -4.39 5.37
N TYR A 176 1.66 -4.49 6.46
CA TYR A 176 1.26 -4.17 7.82
C TYR A 176 2.36 -3.41 8.54
N GLY A 177 2.02 -2.73 9.65
CA GLY A 177 2.96 -1.98 10.46
C GLY A 177 2.30 -0.88 11.29
N PRO A 178 3.07 -0.10 12.05
CA PRO A 178 2.61 1.10 12.74
C PRO A 178 1.90 2.08 11.81
N ARG A 179 1.05 2.93 12.37
CA ARG A 179 0.23 3.93 11.64
C ARG A 179 -0.85 3.36 10.72
N MET A 180 -1.14 2.05 10.78
CA MET A 180 -2.40 1.52 10.24
C MET A 180 -3.57 2.09 11.04
N ALA A 181 -4.70 2.37 10.37
CA ALA A 181 -5.89 2.83 11.08
C ALA A 181 -6.50 1.70 11.93
N GLU A 182 -7.05 2.03 13.10
CA GLU A 182 -7.73 1.06 13.96
C GLU A 182 -8.88 0.35 13.25
N ASN A 183 -9.64 1.09 12.45
CA ASN A 183 -10.78 0.60 11.68
C ASN A 183 -10.42 0.29 10.22
N ASP A 184 -9.18 -0.09 9.96
CA ASP A 184 -8.69 -0.37 8.61
C ASP A 184 -9.39 -1.57 7.94
N GLY A 185 -9.90 -2.52 8.72
CA GLY A 185 -10.62 -3.69 8.22
C GLY A 185 -9.74 -4.82 7.69
N ARG A 186 -8.41 -4.63 7.62
CA ARG A 186 -7.47 -5.69 7.22
C ARG A 186 -7.14 -6.60 8.40
N VAL A 187 -6.81 -7.85 8.10
CA VAL A 187 -6.71 -8.93 9.09
C VAL A 187 -5.74 -8.63 10.23
N VAL A 188 -4.55 -8.06 9.94
CA VAL A 188 -3.52 -7.82 10.98
C VAL A 188 -3.99 -6.77 11.98
N SER A 189 -4.45 -5.60 11.53
CA SER A 189 -4.97 -4.56 12.41
C SER A 189 -6.19 -5.02 13.20
N ASN A 190 -7.14 -5.70 12.54
CA ASN A 190 -8.34 -6.21 13.21
C ASN A 190 -7.99 -7.18 14.34
N PHE A 191 -7.10 -8.15 14.10
CA PHE A 191 -6.73 -9.13 15.11
C PHE A 191 -6.00 -8.47 16.29
N ILE A 192 -5.09 -7.54 16.03
CA ILE A 192 -4.39 -6.81 17.09
C ILE A 192 -5.37 -6.01 17.94
N ILE A 193 -6.26 -5.23 17.31
CA ILE A 193 -7.24 -4.43 18.03
C ILE A 193 -8.20 -5.29 18.86
N GLN A 194 -8.71 -6.39 18.29
CA GLN A 194 -9.57 -7.34 19.01
C GLN A 194 -8.84 -7.93 20.21
N ALA A 195 -7.59 -8.37 20.02
CA ALA A 195 -6.79 -8.96 21.09
C ALA A 195 -6.49 -7.94 22.21
N LEU A 196 -6.07 -6.73 21.90
CA LEU A 196 -5.78 -5.69 22.88
C LEU A 196 -7.02 -5.28 23.70
N LYS A 197 -8.21 -5.37 23.09
CA LYS A 197 -9.49 -5.14 23.76
C LYS A 197 -10.07 -6.39 24.44
N ASN A 198 -9.35 -7.52 24.45
CA ASN A 198 -9.82 -8.82 24.94
C ASN A 198 -11.17 -9.24 24.31
N GLN A 199 -11.40 -8.87 23.06
CA GLN A 199 -12.55 -9.29 22.27
C GLN A 199 -12.19 -10.56 21.48
N ASP A 200 -13.19 -11.38 21.16
CA ASP A 200 -12.96 -12.57 20.35
C ASP A 200 -12.39 -12.21 18.97
N ILE A 201 -11.32 -12.92 18.56
CA ILE A 201 -10.71 -12.75 17.24
C ILE A 201 -11.56 -13.45 16.20
N THR A 202 -12.07 -12.69 15.25
CA THR A 202 -12.96 -13.17 14.19
C THR A 202 -12.19 -13.63 12.97
N ILE A 203 -12.20 -14.92 12.68
CA ILE A 203 -11.68 -15.52 11.44
C ILE A 203 -12.85 -15.78 10.49
N TYR A 204 -12.73 -15.32 9.24
CA TYR A 204 -13.68 -15.66 8.18
C TYR A 204 -13.21 -16.93 7.46
N GLY A 205 -14.16 -17.89 7.26
CA GLY A 205 -13.83 -19.24 6.79
C GLY A 205 -13.32 -20.13 7.91
N ASP A 206 -12.54 -21.14 7.56
CA ASP A 206 -11.94 -22.13 8.51
C ASP A 206 -10.55 -21.73 9.01
N GLY A 207 -9.99 -20.61 8.51
CA GLY A 207 -8.66 -20.11 8.88
C GLY A 207 -7.50 -20.79 8.17
N SER A 208 -7.75 -21.74 7.26
CA SER A 208 -6.72 -22.44 6.47
C SER A 208 -6.20 -21.60 5.28
N GLN A 209 -6.93 -20.56 4.89
CA GLN A 209 -6.50 -19.67 3.82
C GLN A 209 -5.16 -19.00 4.17
N THR A 210 -4.27 -18.93 3.18
CA THR A 210 -2.92 -18.40 3.38
C THR A 210 -2.75 -17.00 2.84
N ARG A 211 -1.90 -16.21 3.49
CA ARG A 211 -1.49 -14.86 3.07
C ARG A 211 -0.01 -14.68 3.35
N SER A 212 0.61 -13.84 2.54
CA SER A 212 1.94 -13.30 2.82
C SER A 212 1.81 -11.91 3.43
N PHE A 213 2.66 -11.59 4.40
CA PHE A 213 2.62 -10.31 5.11
C PHE A 213 3.96 -9.60 5.03
N CYS A 214 3.98 -8.42 4.43
CA CYS A 214 5.14 -7.57 4.29
C CYS A 214 5.15 -6.49 5.37
N TYR A 215 6.24 -6.34 6.10
CA TYR A 215 6.37 -5.22 7.02
C TYR A 215 6.64 -3.92 6.25
N VAL A 216 6.09 -2.81 6.73
CA VAL A 216 6.09 -1.52 6.01
C VAL A 216 7.47 -1.01 5.63
N ASP A 217 8.50 -1.21 6.47
CA ASP A 217 9.87 -0.78 6.16
C ASP A 217 10.45 -1.53 4.95
N ASP A 218 10.15 -2.83 4.83
CA ASP A 218 10.57 -3.61 3.67
C ASP A 218 9.88 -3.10 2.40
N LEU A 219 8.59 -2.77 2.46
CA LEU A 219 7.87 -2.19 1.33
C LEU A 219 8.47 -0.83 0.93
N VAL A 220 8.66 0.08 1.88
CA VAL A 220 9.23 1.42 1.61
C VAL A 220 10.60 1.30 0.98
N ARG A 221 11.46 0.38 1.46
CA ARG A 221 12.76 0.09 0.84
C ARG A 221 12.60 -0.38 -0.61
N GLY A 222 11.64 -1.25 -0.89
CA GLY A 222 11.34 -1.72 -2.25
C GLY A 222 10.85 -0.58 -3.17
N MET A 223 9.99 0.31 -2.67
CA MET A 223 9.52 1.49 -3.40
C MET A 223 10.67 2.42 -3.77
N MET A 224 11.53 2.73 -2.81
CA MET A 224 12.69 3.60 -3.03
C MET A 224 13.72 2.95 -3.98
N ALA A 225 13.92 1.64 -3.89
CA ALA A 225 14.78 0.90 -4.81
C ALA A 225 14.25 0.97 -6.25
N LEU A 226 12.94 0.81 -6.45
CA LEU A 226 12.31 0.93 -7.76
C LEU A 226 12.41 2.36 -8.33
N MET A 227 12.15 3.38 -7.52
CA MET A 227 12.26 4.77 -7.94
C MET A 227 13.67 5.10 -8.45
N ASN A 228 14.69 4.57 -7.80
CA ASN A 228 16.09 4.80 -8.13
C ASN A 228 16.64 3.87 -9.24
N LYS A 229 15.85 2.90 -9.72
CA LYS A 229 16.29 1.98 -10.78
C LYS A 229 16.07 2.60 -12.16
N ASP A 230 17.12 3.00 -12.82
CA ASP A 230 17.07 3.51 -14.18
C ASP A 230 16.80 2.40 -15.21
N GLY A 231 16.10 2.74 -16.30
CA GLY A 231 15.81 1.83 -17.41
C GLY A 231 14.83 0.69 -17.10
N PHE A 232 14.23 0.69 -15.91
CA PHE A 232 13.23 -0.32 -15.52
C PHE A 232 11.94 0.33 -15.02
N HIS A 233 10.83 0.04 -15.68
CA HIS A 233 9.53 0.68 -15.41
C HIS A 233 8.61 -0.17 -14.53
N GLY A 234 8.88 -1.45 -14.42
CA GLY A 234 7.95 -2.42 -13.86
C GLY A 234 6.90 -2.90 -14.90
N PRO A 235 5.73 -3.42 -14.46
CA PRO A 235 5.37 -3.61 -13.06
C PRO A 235 6.29 -4.58 -12.32
N VAL A 236 6.42 -4.38 -11.01
CA VAL A 236 7.18 -5.29 -10.14
C VAL A 236 6.41 -5.58 -8.85
N ASN A 237 6.35 -6.84 -8.47
CA ASN A 237 5.77 -7.28 -7.22
C ASN A 237 6.70 -6.95 -6.05
N VAL A 238 6.17 -6.31 -5.01
CA VAL A 238 6.89 -6.08 -3.76
C VAL A 238 6.03 -6.54 -2.58
N GLY A 239 6.63 -7.36 -1.73
CA GLY A 239 5.96 -8.00 -0.62
C GLY A 239 6.90 -8.94 0.13
N ASN A 240 6.32 -9.93 0.80
CA ASN A 240 7.04 -11.03 1.43
C ASN A 240 6.60 -12.36 0.80
N ASP A 241 7.52 -13.28 0.56
CA ASP A 241 7.23 -14.60 -0.02
C ASP A 241 7.01 -15.69 1.06
N GLY A 242 7.11 -15.37 2.35
CA GLY A 242 6.70 -16.21 3.47
C GLY A 242 5.16 -16.29 3.55
N GLU A 243 4.63 -17.48 3.68
CA GLU A 243 3.18 -17.74 3.72
C GLU A 243 2.77 -18.21 5.11
N PHE A 244 1.67 -17.64 5.63
CA PHE A 244 1.09 -17.99 6.93
C PHE A 244 -0.42 -18.19 6.76
N THR A 245 -0.97 -19.14 7.52
CA THR A 245 -2.42 -19.27 7.62
C THR A 245 -3.01 -18.12 8.46
N ILE A 246 -4.26 -17.79 8.22
CA ILE A 246 -4.96 -16.78 9.04
C ILE A 246 -5.07 -17.24 10.50
N LYS A 247 -5.17 -18.55 10.72
CA LYS A 247 -5.17 -19.12 12.07
C LYS A 247 -3.83 -18.92 12.78
N GLU A 248 -2.70 -19.23 12.13
CA GLU A 248 -1.36 -18.97 12.69
C GLU A 248 -1.15 -17.50 13.07
N LEU A 249 -1.61 -16.57 12.21
CA LEU A 249 -1.56 -15.15 12.53
C LEU A 249 -2.36 -14.80 13.78
N ALA A 250 -3.59 -15.33 13.93
CA ALA A 250 -4.42 -15.09 15.11
C ALA A 250 -3.75 -15.62 16.40
N GLU A 251 -3.19 -16.83 16.35
CA GLU A 251 -2.47 -17.44 17.46
C GLU A 251 -1.22 -16.64 17.88
N LEU A 252 -0.46 -16.13 16.90
CA LEU A 252 0.69 -15.24 17.18
C LEU A 252 0.26 -13.92 17.84
N VAL A 253 -0.82 -13.31 17.37
CA VAL A 253 -1.35 -12.07 17.95
C VAL A 253 -1.80 -12.29 19.38
N ILE A 254 -2.59 -13.33 19.67
CA ILE A 254 -3.01 -13.68 21.04
C ILE A 254 -1.79 -13.86 21.96
N LYS A 255 -0.80 -14.61 21.48
CA LYS A 255 0.45 -14.86 22.23
C LYS A 255 1.20 -13.57 22.55
N PHE A 256 1.37 -12.66 21.59
CA PHE A 256 2.19 -11.46 21.78
C PHE A 256 1.47 -10.36 22.57
N THR A 257 0.14 -10.34 22.55
CA THR A 257 -0.67 -9.42 23.36
C THR A 257 -1.00 -9.95 24.76
N ASN A 258 -0.67 -11.22 25.07
CA ASN A 258 -1.11 -11.94 26.27
C ASN A 258 -2.64 -11.85 26.48
N SER A 259 -3.41 -11.81 25.39
CA SER A 259 -4.85 -11.63 25.42
C SER A 259 -5.60 -12.90 25.85
N SER A 260 -6.74 -12.71 26.52
CA SER A 260 -7.71 -13.78 26.83
C SER A 260 -8.70 -14.06 25.67
N SER A 261 -8.52 -13.41 24.53
CA SER A 261 -9.36 -13.56 23.34
C SER A 261 -9.45 -15.00 22.85
N LYS A 262 -10.64 -15.41 22.42
CA LYS A 262 -10.86 -16.70 21.75
C LYS A 262 -10.96 -16.49 20.24
N ILE A 263 -10.64 -17.52 19.48
CA ILE A 263 -10.84 -17.52 18.02
C ILE A 263 -12.27 -17.96 17.74
N VAL A 264 -13.01 -17.15 17.00
CA VAL A 264 -14.37 -17.45 16.52
C VAL A 264 -14.42 -17.41 14.99
N TYR A 265 -15.20 -18.30 14.39
CA TYR A 265 -15.27 -18.44 12.94
C TYR A 265 -16.58 -17.88 12.39
N LYS A 266 -16.50 -17.18 11.25
CA LYS A 266 -17.66 -16.63 10.52
C LYS A 266 -17.61 -17.03 9.05
N PRO A 267 -18.75 -17.05 8.32
CA PRO A 267 -18.77 -17.31 6.89
C PRO A 267 -17.82 -16.38 6.12
N LEU A 268 -17.18 -16.88 5.05
CA LEU A 268 -16.35 -16.07 4.16
C LEU A 268 -17.20 -14.98 3.46
N PRO A 269 -16.70 -13.75 3.33
CA PRO A 269 -17.27 -12.75 2.46
C PRO A 269 -17.21 -13.19 0.99
N SER A 270 -18.11 -12.67 0.16
CA SER A 270 -18.04 -12.83 -1.29
C SER A 270 -16.81 -12.13 -1.88
N ASP A 271 -16.24 -12.71 -2.94
CA ASP A 271 -15.12 -12.17 -3.71
C ASP A 271 -13.77 -12.02 -2.93
N ASP A 272 -13.56 -12.75 -1.81
CA ASP A 272 -12.26 -12.74 -1.14
C ASP A 272 -11.34 -13.84 -1.71
N PRO A 273 -10.17 -13.48 -2.27
CA PRO A 273 -9.25 -14.46 -2.89
C PRO A 273 -8.77 -15.51 -1.87
N VAL A 274 -8.70 -16.77 -2.29
CA VAL A 274 -8.28 -17.88 -1.40
C VAL A 274 -6.79 -17.83 -1.09
N LYS A 275 -5.94 -17.52 -2.09
CA LYS A 275 -4.47 -17.51 -1.97
C LYS A 275 -3.88 -16.24 -2.56
N ARG A 276 -2.93 -15.63 -1.85
CA ARG A 276 -2.21 -14.45 -2.35
C ARG A 276 -0.77 -14.44 -1.85
N ARG A 277 0.17 -14.62 -2.79
CA ARG A 277 1.60 -14.65 -2.54
C ARG A 277 2.37 -14.10 -3.74
N PRO A 278 3.29 -13.12 -3.58
CA PRO A 278 4.09 -12.63 -4.70
C PRO A 278 5.14 -13.66 -5.15
N ASP A 279 5.36 -13.77 -6.45
CA ASP A 279 6.65 -14.15 -6.97
C ASP A 279 7.57 -12.92 -6.88
N LEU A 280 8.71 -13.05 -6.19
CA LEU A 280 9.67 -11.96 -5.98
C LEU A 280 10.91 -12.08 -6.88
N THR A 281 10.90 -12.98 -7.85
CA THR A 281 12.06 -13.24 -8.73
C THR A 281 12.50 -11.97 -9.45
N LEU A 282 11.54 -11.21 -10.00
CA LEU A 282 11.83 -9.96 -10.70
C LEU A 282 12.33 -8.87 -9.74
N ALA A 283 11.72 -8.71 -8.57
CA ALA A 283 12.16 -7.75 -7.55
C ALA A 283 13.58 -8.07 -7.04
N LYS A 284 13.90 -9.34 -6.83
CA LYS A 284 15.24 -9.79 -6.45
C LYS A 284 16.27 -9.46 -7.53
N LYS A 285 15.95 -9.75 -8.80
CA LYS A 285 16.83 -9.51 -9.95
C LYS A 285 17.07 -8.03 -10.22
N GLU A 286 16.02 -7.25 -10.33
CA GLU A 286 16.08 -5.85 -10.80
C GLU A 286 16.37 -4.85 -9.68
N LEU A 287 15.89 -5.11 -8.46
CA LEU A 287 15.98 -4.18 -7.33
C LEU A 287 16.91 -4.66 -6.21
N ASN A 288 17.48 -5.86 -6.33
CA ASN A 288 18.15 -6.53 -5.20
C ASN A 288 17.26 -6.58 -3.94
N TYR A 289 15.93 -6.65 -4.17
CA TYR A 289 14.94 -6.63 -3.10
C TYR A 289 14.85 -7.98 -2.40
N LYS A 290 14.92 -7.94 -1.08
CA LYS A 290 14.66 -9.10 -0.21
C LYS A 290 13.94 -8.59 1.05
N PRO A 291 12.77 -9.14 1.40
CA PRO A 291 12.16 -8.84 2.70
C PRO A 291 13.08 -9.36 3.81
N THR A 292 13.29 -8.55 4.83
CA THR A 292 14.25 -8.84 5.92
C THR A 292 13.57 -8.94 7.27
N ILE A 293 12.39 -8.36 7.44
CA ILE A 293 11.68 -8.33 8.71
C ILE A 293 10.75 -9.52 8.79
N LYS A 294 10.97 -10.38 9.80
CA LYS A 294 10.12 -11.53 10.07
C LYS A 294 8.75 -11.09 10.59
N LEU A 295 7.72 -11.92 10.35
CA LEU A 295 6.36 -11.61 10.79
C LEU A 295 6.29 -11.33 12.29
N GLU A 296 6.95 -12.14 13.10
CA GLU A 296 6.93 -12.00 14.56
C GLU A 296 7.52 -10.66 15.04
N ASP A 297 8.63 -10.22 14.43
CA ASP A 297 9.30 -8.97 14.79
C ASP A 297 8.46 -7.76 14.37
N GLY A 298 7.87 -7.81 13.17
CA GLY A 298 6.97 -6.76 12.69
C GLY A 298 5.66 -6.69 13.49
N LEU A 299 5.10 -7.85 13.89
CA LEU A 299 3.90 -7.90 14.75
C LEU A 299 4.14 -7.22 16.10
N LYS A 300 5.26 -7.50 16.78
CA LYS A 300 5.58 -6.85 18.06
C LYS A 300 5.59 -5.34 17.94
N LYS A 301 6.31 -4.79 16.95
CA LYS A 301 6.34 -3.33 16.70
C LYS A 301 4.96 -2.74 16.39
N THR A 302 4.14 -3.51 15.67
CA THR A 302 2.78 -3.07 15.31
C THR A 302 1.85 -3.10 16.53
N ILE A 303 1.99 -4.11 17.40
CA ILE A 303 1.26 -4.22 18.67
C ILE A 303 1.64 -3.06 19.59
N GLU A 304 2.94 -2.81 19.82
CA GLU A 304 3.45 -1.69 20.61
C GLU A 304 2.86 -0.33 20.15
N TYR A 305 2.76 -0.13 18.85
CA TYR A 305 2.14 1.07 18.29
C TYR A 305 0.65 1.15 18.69
N PHE A 306 -0.12 0.07 18.51
CA PHE A 306 -1.55 0.09 18.86
C PHE A 306 -1.78 0.20 20.36
N GLU A 307 -0.94 -0.40 21.21
CA GLU A 307 -0.98 -0.21 22.66
C GLU A 307 -0.78 1.25 23.08
N SER A 308 0.07 1.99 22.36
CA SER A 308 0.33 3.40 22.64
C SER A 308 -0.76 4.35 22.13
N THR A 309 -1.67 3.88 21.25
CA THR A 309 -2.66 4.74 20.60
C THR A 309 -4.11 4.43 20.97
N LEU A 310 -4.38 3.27 21.60
CA LEU A 310 -5.68 2.86 22.14
C LEU A 310 -5.89 3.31 23.57
#